data_9a4cc7b3868f68f583306cf2829fcbf7
#
_entry.id   9a4cc7b3868f68f583306cf2829fcbf7
#
_cell.length_a   1.000
_cell.length_b   1.000
_cell.length_c   1.000
_cell.angle_alpha   90.00
_cell.angle_beta   90.00
_cell.angle_gamma   90.00
#
_symmetry.space_group_name_H-M   'P 1'
#
loop_
_entity.id
_entity.type
_entity.pdbx_description
1 polymer ?
#
loop_
_entity_poly.entity_id
_entity_poly.type
_entity_poly.pdbx_seq_one_letter_code
_entity_poly.pdbx_strand_id
1 'polypeptide(L)'
;HREGTLTFSHEHPVLKAARPRADRVVSSCRHFFPKRKSQASTKMCVAFGSAHAMIGTFAKQGFGYVDICPASIYAPICGGRDQGASGGDAFEALRKHGCFLSGFQNIDDWDWRAAYRTKFWQNPESVVGEEASKRILLEGIFCGDDVDTWLDGLESGQWAGTFCLGAGSNFDSDENGWLPSRGPTTGINHLLCATGGIGKNPKTGEYGPEGLNSWSGWGDDQFFYCGENWLRVGNQELWLVRATSIPA
;
A
#
# COMPACT_ATOMS: atom_id res chain seq x y z
N HIS A 1 1.33 -25.94 2.52
CA HIS A 1 1.10 -24.53 2.21
C HIS A 1 1.92 -23.68 3.19
N ARG A 2 2.93 -22.92 2.68
CA ARG A 2 3.61 -21.93 3.51
C ARG A 2 2.76 -20.65 3.43
N GLU A 3 2.11 -20.33 4.52
CA GLU A 3 1.43 -19.03 4.66
C GLU A 3 2.48 -17.93 4.80
N GLY A 4 2.23 -16.75 4.23
CA GLY A 4 3.04 -15.56 4.46
C GLY A 4 3.01 -15.17 5.94
N THR A 5 3.98 -14.39 6.39
CA THR A 5 4.13 -14.00 7.79
C THR A 5 3.74 -12.53 7.97
N LEU A 6 2.92 -12.25 8.97
CA LEU A 6 2.70 -10.90 9.48
C LEU A 6 3.36 -10.82 10.86
N THR A 7 4.26 -9.87 11.03
CA THR A 7 5.04 -9.69 12.27
C THR A 7 5.01 -8.25 12.75
N PHE A 8 5.36 -8.03 14.01
CA PHE A 8 5.59 -6.68 14.53
C PHE A 8 7.04 -6.25 14.29
N SER A 9 7.26 -4.96 14.09
CA SER A 9 8.58 -4.40 13.73
C SER A 9 9.67 -4.71 14.77
N HIS A 10 9.33 -4.68 16.06
CA HIS A 10 10.28 -4.96 17.15
C HIS A 10 10.78 -6.42 17.20
N GLU A 11 10.08 -7.33 16.52
CA GLU A 11 10.46 -8.74 16.42
C GLU A 11 11.32 -9.03 15.17
N HIS A 12 11.37 -8.08 14.22
CA HIS A 12 12.02 -8.31 12.93
C HIS A 12 13.51 -7.94 12.97
N PRO A 13 14.44 -8.90 12.75
CA PRO A 13 15.87 -8.69 12.96
C PRO A 13 16.51 -7.64 12.04
N VAL A 14 15.94 -7.39 10.85
CA VAL A 14 16.48 -6.46 9.84
C VAL A 14 16.20 -4.99 10.20
N LEU A 15 15.19 -4.72 11.03
CA LEU A 15 14.75 -3.36 11.35
C LEU A 15 15.30 -2.81 12.67
N LYS A 16 16.23 -3.53 13.31
CA LYS A 16 16.75 -3.17 14.65
C LYS A 16 17.76 -2.02 14.67
N ALA A 17 18.18 -1.50 13.52
CA ALA A 17 19.19 -0.46 13.43
C ALA A 17 18.64 0.77 12.73
N ALA A 18 17.84 1.59 13.45
CA ALA A 18 17.40 2.88 12.96
C ALA A 18 18.61 3.76 12.59
N ARG A 19 18.59 4.36 11.39
CA ARG A 19 19.62 5.28 10.93
C ARG A 19 19.30 6.72 11.32
N PRO A 20 20.29 7.55 11.62
CA PRO A 20 20.08 8.98 11.76
C PRO A 20 19.43 9.55 10.49
N ARG A 21 18.41 10.38 10.63
CA ARG A 21 17.64 10.95 9.51
C ARG A 21 18.46 11.80 8.54
N ALA A 22 19.58 12.36 9.00
CA ALA A 22 20.47 13.19 8.21
C ALA A 22 21.08 12.47 7.00
N ASP A 23 21.09 11.14 7.01
CA ASP A 23 21.83 10.31 6.05
C ASP A 23 20.91 9.46 5.14
N ARG A 24 19.62 9.79 5.00
CA ARG A 24 18.70 9.05 4.15
C ARG A 24 19.01 9.18 2.68
N VAL A 25 18.93 8.07 1.96
CA VAL A 25 19.17 8.04 0.51
C VAL A 25 17.89 8.45 -0.22
N VAL A 26 17.98 9.53 -0.99
CA VAL A 26 16.89 9.97 -1.87
C VAL A 26 16.77 9.01 -3.05
N SER A 27 15.58 8.50 -3.27
CA SER A 27 15.25 7.56 -4.36
C SER A 27 13.82 7.71 -4.82
N SER A 28 13.52 7.33 -6.05
CA SER A 28 12.16 7.25 -6.56
C SER A 28 11.86 5.86 -7.09
N CYS A 29 10.67 5.37 -6.79
CA CYS A 29 10.18 4.07 -7.22
C CYS A 29 9.02 4.16 -8.23
N ARG A 30 8.70 5.35 -8.77
CA ARG A 30 7.60 5.61 -9.71
C ARG A 30 7.61 4.69 -10.92
N HIS A 31 8.79 4.35 -11.41
CA HIS A 31 8.96 3.46 -12.58
C HIS A 31 8.43 2.04 -12.38
N PHE A 32 8.24 1.60 -11.14
CA PHE A 32 7.60 0.32 -10.82
C PHE A 32 6.07 0.35 -10.95
N PHE A 33 5.48 1.53 -11.16
CA PHE A 33 4.04 1.73 -11.23
C PHE A 33 3.62 2.30 -12.60
N PRO A 34 3.76 1.53 -13.69
CA PRO A 34 3.44 2.01 -15.04
C PRO A 34 1.95 2.29 -15.24
N LYS A 35 1.09 1.65 -14.43
CA LYS A 35 -0.35 1.91 -14.40
C LYS A 35 -0.74 2.38 -13.00
N ARG A 36 -1.48 3.49 -12.92
CA ARG A 36 -2.10 4.01 -11.70
C ARG A 36 -3.56 3.61 -11.69
N LYS A 37 -4.01 3.19 -10.53
CA LYS A 37 -5.38 2.74 -10.36
C LYS A 37 -6.20 3.79 -9.62
N SER A 38 -7.49 3.90 -9.94
CA SER A 38 -8.40 4.84 -9.30
C SER A 38 -9.53 4.11 -8.59
N GLN A 39 -9.75 4.48 -7.34
CA GLN A 39 -10.88 3.96 -6.54
C GLN A 39 -12.22 4.59 -6.91
N ALA A 40 -12.23 5.57 -7.81
CA ALA A 40 -13.42 6.36 -8.15
C ALA A 40 -14.10 6.93 -6.88
N SER A 41 -15.40 6.76 -6.72
CA SER A 41 -16.18 7.23 -5.56
C SER A 41 -16.35 6.20 -4.45
N THR A 42 -15.59 5.09 -4.48
CA THR A 42 -15.69 4.01 -3.47
C THR A 42 -14.84 4.30 -2.23
N LYS A 43 -15.12 3.61 -1.12
CA LYS A 43 -14.35 3.66 0.13
C LYS A 43 -13.26 2.58 0.18
N MET A 44 -12.68 2.25 -0.96
CA MET A 44 -11.74 1.15 -1.14
C MET A 44 -10.26 1.57 -1.00
N CYS A 45 -9.96 2.71 -0.40
CA CYS A 45 -8.58 3.21 -0.30
C CYS A 45 -7.62 2.14 0.26
N VAL A 46 -8.06 1.37 1.26
CA VAL A 46 -7.28 0.28 1.84
C VAL A 46 -6.88 -0.78 0.80
N ALA A 47 -7.81 -1.17 -0.06
CA ALA A 47 -7.54 -2.18 -1.08
C ALA A 47 -6.64 -1.64 -2.21
N PHE A 48 -6.83 -0.37 -2.60
CA PHE A 48 -5.98 0.27 -3.60
C PHE A 48 -4.56 0.50 -3.09
N GLY A 49 -4.41 1.02 -1.86
CA GLY A 49 -3.10 1.20 -1.24
C GLY A 49 -2.35 -0.13 -1.10
N SER A 50 -3.03 -1.18 -0.65
CA SER A 50 -2.44 -2.52 -0.51
C SER A 50 -2.11 -3.15 -1.87
N ALA A 51 -2.98 -3.02 -2.89
CA ALA A 51 -2.70 -3.49 -4.24
C ALA A 51 -1.47 -2.81 -4.83
N HIS A 52 -1.37 -1.48 -4.73
CA HIS A 52 -0.20 -0.74 -5.19
C HIS A 52 1.06 -1.17 -4.43
N ALA A 53 1.01 -1.33 -3.11
CA ALA A 53 2.16 -1.80 -2.34
C ALA A 53 2.63 -3.19 -2.83
N MET A 54 1.71 -4.12 -3.09
CA MET A 54 2.04 -5.44 -3.64
C MET A 54 2.62 -5.35 -5.06
N ILE A 55 2.02 -4.55 -5.95
CA ILE A 55 2.55 -4.30 -7.30
C ILE A 55 3.99 -3.80 -7.23
N GLY A 56 4.26 -2.82 -6.35
CA GLY A 56 5.60 -2.28 -6.16
C GLY A 56 6.59 -3.32 -5.67
N THR A 57 6.20 -4.18 -4.71
CA THR A 57 7.09 -5.23 -4.20
C THR A 57 7.39 -6.29 -5.26
N PHE A 58 6.44 -6.71 -6.08
CA PHE A 58 6.69 -7.64 -7.17
C PHE A 58 7.71 -7.09 -8.16
N ALA A 59 7.54 -5.83 -8.57
CA ALA A 59 8.47 -5.19 -9.48
C ALA A 59 9.89 -5.08 -8.89
N LYS A 60 10.01 -4.67 -7.61
CA LYS A 60 11.29 -4.59 -6.89
C LYS A 60 11.99 -5.93 -6.73
N GLN A 61 11.24 -7.01 -6.57
CA GLN A 61 11.77 -8.36 -6.45
C GLN A 61 12.13 -9.00 -7.82
N GLY A 62 11.97 -8.25 -8.92
CA GLY A 62 12.28 -8.72 -10.26
C GLY A 62 11.20 -9.60 -10.91
N PHE A 63 10.03 -9.70 -10.32
CA PHE A 63 8.90 -10.45 -10.88
C PHE A 63 8.14 -9.69 -11.96
N GLY A 64 8.51 -8.42 -12.20
CA GLY A 64 7.83 -7.56 -13.16
C GLY A 64 6.53 -6.95 -12.63
N TYR A 65 5.75 -6.39 -13.55
CA TYR A 65 4.47 -5.77 -13.23
C TYR A 65 3.36 -6.81 -13.12
N VAL A 66 2.78 -6.94 -11.94
CA VAL A 66 1.64 -7.82 -11.64
C VAL A 66 0.41 -6.96 -11.40
N ASP A 67 -0.55 -6.98 -12.33
CA ASP A 67 -1.73 -6.11 -12.32
C ASP A 67 -2.82 -6.65 -11.37
N ILE A 68 -2.70 -6.38 -10.08
CA ILE A 68 -3.62 -6.84 -9.03
C ILE A 68 -4.93 -6.04 -9.09
N CYS A 69 -6.07 -6.74 -8.98
CA CYS A 69 -7.40 -6.13 -8.88
C CYS A 69 -7.71 -5.74 -7.42
N PRO A 70 -7.79 -4.45 -7.07
CA PRO A 70 -8.10 -4.01 -5.71
C PRO A 70 -9.47 -4.51 -5.21
N ALA A 71 -10.47 -4.63 -6.10
CA ALA A 71 -11.79 -5.15 -5.73
C ALA A 71 -11.71 -6.56 -5.12
N SER A 72 -10.74 -7.39 -5.54
CA SER A 72 -10.53 -8.72 -4.97
C SER A 72 -9.99 -8.68 -3.54
N ILE A 73 -9.21 -7.66 -3.19
CA ILE A 73 -8.71 -7.48 -1.81
C ILE A 73 -9.84 -6.98 -0.91
N TYR A 74 -10.68 -6.07 -1.43
CA TYR A 74 -11.76 -5.47 -0.65
C TYR A 74 -12.93 -6.43 -0.41
N ALA A 75 -13.25 -7.29 -1.35
CA ALA A 75 -14.41 -8.17 -1.31
C ALA A 75 -14.50 -9.04 -0.03
N PRO A 76 -13.45 -9.72 0.46
CA PRO A 76 -13.52 -10.52 1.67
C PRO A 76 -13.66 -9.71 2.96
N ILE A 77 -13.29 -8.41 2.96
CA ILE A 77 -13.21 -7.58 4.17
C ILE A 77 -14.32 -6.53 4.27
N CYS A 78 -15.04 -6.24 3.18
CA CYS A 78 -16.07 -5.19 3.17
C CYS A 78 -17.39 -5.59 3.87
N GLY A 79 -17.58 -6.85 4.22
CA GLY A 79 -18.83 -7.36 4.81
C GLY A 79 -20.08 -7.12 3.93
N GLY A 80 -19.89 -7.00 2.61
CA GLY A 80 -20.96 -6.71 1.64
C GLY A 80 -21.40 -5.25 1.61
N ARG A 81 -20.62 -4.33 2.18
CA ARG A 81 -20.92 -2.89 2.25
C ARG A 81 -19.69 -2.05 1.90
N ASP A 82 -19.90 -0.87 1.33
CA ASP A 82 -18.83 0.11 1.07
C ASP A 82 -18.62 1.00 2.29
N GLN A 83 -17.90 0.48 3.28
CA GLN A 83 -17.71 1.14 4.59
C GLN A 83 -16.25 1.44 4.95
N GLY A 84 -15.29 1.05 4.10
CA GLY A 84 -13.88 1.07 4.43
C GLY A 84 -13.45 -0.19 5.20
N ALA A 85 -12.16 -0.28 5.51
CA ALA A 85 -11.54 -1.36 6.29
C ALA A 85 -10.17 -0.89 6.80
N SER A 86 -9.47 -1.70 7.61
CA SER A 86 -8.10 -1.44 8.04
C SER A 86 -7.06 -1.99 7.06
N GLY A 87 -5.83 -1.49 7.10
CA GLY A 87 -4.71 -2.04 6.33
C GLY A 87 -4.39 -3.47 6.76
N GLY A 88 -4.48 -3.76 8.05
CA GLY A 88 -4.31 -5.10 8.60
C GLY A 88 -5.29 -6.11 8.01
N ASP A 89 -6.58 -5.74 7.87
CA ASP A 89 -7.58 -6.60 7.25
C ASP A 89 -7.24 -6.92 5.79
N ALA A 90 -6.73 -5.93 5.04
CA ALA A 90 -6.35 -6.13 3.64
C ALA A 90 -5.17 -7.08 3.49
N PHE A 91 -4.12 -6.94 4.33
CA PHE A 91 -2.97 -7.84 4.28
C PHE A 91 -3.32 -9.25 4.77
N GLU A 92 -4.18 -9.36 5.76
CA GLU A 92 -4.68 -10.66 6.21
C GLU A 92 -5.54 -11.34 5.14
N ALA A 93 -6.37 -10.58 4.42
CA ALA A 93 -7.13 -11.11 3.29
C ALA A 93 -6.21 -11.61 2.17
N LEU A 94 -5.19 -10.82 1.80
CA LEU A 94 -4.19 -11.22 0.82
C LEU A 94 -3.46 -12.50 1.24
N ARG A 95 -3.05 -12.59 2.50
CA ARG A 95 -2.37 -13.77 3.06
C ARG A 95 -3.26 -15.02 3.05
N LYS A 96 -4.52 -14.88 3.45
CA LYS A 96 -5.45 -16.02 3.58
C LYS A 96 -6.06 -16.45 2.26
N HIS A 97 -6.46 -15.49 1.45
CA HIS A 97 -7.31 -15.73 0.29
C HIS A 97 -6.60 -15.45 -1.03
N GLY A 98 -5.48 -14.70 -1.01
CA GLY A 98 -4.89 -14.17 -2.23
C GLY A 98 -5.74 -13.07 -2.86
N CYS A 99 -5.54 -12.86 -4.14
CA CYS A 99 -6.31 -11.92 -4.95
C CYS A 99 -6.31 -12.40 -6.40
N PHE A 100 -7.18 -11.83 -7.23
CA PHE A 100 -7.11 -12.04 -8.67
C PHE A 100 -6.57 -10.81 -9.39
N LEU A 101 -6.15 -11.01 -10.64
CA LEU A 101 -5.61 -9.95 -11.49
C LEU A 101 -6.72 -9.07 -12.06
N SER A 102 -6.36 -7.84 -12.45
CA SER A 102 -7.27 -6.93 -13.13
C SER A 102 -7.79 -7.53 -14.43
N GLY A 103 -9.06 -7.29 -14.71
CA GLY A 103 -9.75 -7.88 -15.87
C GLY A 103 -10.28 -9.30 -15.68
N PHE A 104 -10.06 -9.93 -14.52
CA PHE A 104 -10.65 -11.24 -14.23
C PHE A 104 -12.17 -11.18 -14.32
N GLN A 105 -12.78 -12.03 -15.16
CA GLN A 105 -14.22 -12.07 -15.45
C GLN A 105 -14.82 -10.71 -15.79
N ASN A 106 -14.03 -9.79 -16.38
CA ASN A 106 -14.40 -8.41 -16.69
C ASN A 106 -14.81 -7.59 -15.45
N ILE A 107 -14.26 -7.91 -14.27
CA ILE A 107 -14.47 -7.16 -13.04
C ILE A 107 -13.52 -5.97 -13.05
N ASP A 108 -14.07 -4.76 -12.97
CA ASP A 108 -13.30 -3.53 -12.82
C ASP A 108 -12.63 -3.44 -11.45
N ASP A 109 -11.49 -2.75 -11.38
CA ASP A 109 -10.69 -2.59 -10.17
C ASP A 109 -11.46 -1.95 -9.00
N TRP A 110 -12.49 -1.17 -9.28
CA TRP A 110 -13.36 -0.49 -8.32
C TRP A 110 -14.70 -1.20 -8.07
N ASP A 111 -15.04 -2.25 -8.86
CA ASP A 111 -16.32 -2.98 -8.71
C ASP A 111 -16.23 -4.06 -7.64
N TRP A 112 -16.14 -3.63 -6.38
CA TRP A 112 -16.15 -4.54 -5.25
C TRP A 112 -17.43 -5.40 -5.15
N ARG A 113 -18.56 -4.91 -5.69
CA ARG A 113 -19.82 -5.68 -5.68
C ARG A 113 -19.76 -6.88 -6.60
N ALA A 114 -19.18 -6.71 -7.80
CA ALA A 114 -18.96 -7.83 -8.70
C ALA A 114 -17.96 -8.83 -8.06
N ALA A 115 -16.83 -8.33 -7.53
CA ALA A 115 -15.86 -9.17 -6.83
C ALA A 115 -16.49 -9.89 -5.62
N TYR A 116 -17.32 -9.20 -4.82
CA TYR A 116 -18.03 -9.80 -3.68
C TYR A 116 -18.98 -10.93 -4.08
N ARG A 117 -19.68 -10.81 -5.20
CA ARG A 117 -20.58 -11.87 -5.70
C ARG A 117 -19.87 -13.15 -6.09
N THR A 118 -18.60 -13.09 -6.48
CA THR A 118 -17.80 -14.28 -6.83
C THR A 118 -17.59 -15.20 -5.63
N LYS A 119 -17.52 -14.63 -4.41
CA LYS A 119 -17.18 -15.34 -3.17
C LYS A 119 -15.89 -16.17 -3.28
N PHE A 120 -14.94 -15.74 -4.11
CA PHE A 120 -13.71 -16.49 -4.40
C PHE A 120 -12.92 -16.85 -3.12
N TRP A 121 -12.98 -16.00 -2.09
CA TRP A 121 -12.29 -16.24 -0.81
C TRP A 121 -12.86 -17.45 -0.03
N GLN A 122 -14.06 -17.91 -0.34
CA GLN A 122 -14.65 -19.12 0.27
C GLN A 122 -14.14 -20.39 -0.40
N ASN A 123 -13.93 -20.35 -1.71
CA ASN A 123 -13.36 -21.44 -2.48
C ASN A 123 -12.57 -20.88 -3.68
N PRO A 124 -11.32 -20.40 -3.47
CA PRO A 124 -10.53 -19.78 -4.52
C PRO A 124 -10.32 -20.67 -5.75
N GLU A 125 -10.03 -21.94 -5.55
CA GLU A 125 -9.74 -22.87 -6.65
C GLU A 125 -10.91 -23.03 -7.62
N SER A 126 -12.13 -23.03 -7.09
CA SER A 126 -13.33 -23.17 -7.95
C SER A 126 -13.63 -21.92 -8.77
N VAL A 127 -13.16 -20.75 -8.34
CA VAL A 127 -13.47 -19.47 -8.99
C VAL A 127 -12.35 -19.04 -9.93
N VAL A 128 -11.10 -19.12 -9.49
CA VAL A 128 -9.94 -18.59 -10.22
C VAL A 128 -9.05 -19.68 -10.83
N GLY A 129 -9.38 -20.96 -10.56
CA GLY A 129 -8.59 -22.11 -10.97
C GLY A 129 -7.39 -22.37 -10.05
N GLU A 130 -6.86 -23.60 -10.10
CA GLU A 130 -5.81 -24.06 -9.19
C GLU A 130 -4.55 -23.16 -9.26
N GLU A 131 -4.08 -22.83 -10.46
CA GLU A 131 -2.87 -22.03 -10.65
C GLU A 131 -3.05 -20.58 -10.13
N ALA A 132 -4.20 -19.96 -10.41
CA ALA A 132 -4.49 -18.61 -9.99
C ALA A 132 -4.89 -18.50 -8.50
N SER A 133 -5.27 -19.62 -7.86
CA SER A 133 -5.56 -19.68 -6.43
C SER A 133 -4.31 -19.82 -5.56
N LYS A 134 -3.15 -20.04 -6.18
CA LYS A 134 -1.88 -20.09 -5.43
C LYS A 134 -1.67 -18.78 -4.70
N ARG A 135 -1.52 -18.88 -3.39
CA ARG A 135 -1.41 -17.72 -2.51
C ARG A 135 -0.08 -17.00 -2.74
N ILE A 136 -0.14 -15.70 -2.80
CA ILE A 136 1.05 -14.85 -2.76
C ILE A 136 1.73 -15.08 -1.41
N LEU A 137 2.99 -15.49 -1.42
CA LEU A 137 3.77 -15.48 -0.19
C LEU A 137 4.14 -14.04 0.13
N LEU A 138 3.52 -13.52 1.17
CA LEU A 138 3.64 -12.16 1.64
C LEU A 138 4.33 -12.15 3.00
N GLU A 139 5.33 -11.31 3.15
CA GLU A 139 5.84 -10.89 4.43
C GLU A 139 5.36 -9.48 4.71
N GLY A 140 4.69 -9.29 5.84
CA GLY A 140 4.19 -8.00 6.30
C GLY A 140 4.72 -7.68 7.69
N ILE A 141 5.13 -6.43 7.90
CA ILE A 141 5.61 -5.92 9.18
C ILE A 141 4.75 -4.75 9.59
N PHE A 142 4.08 -4.87 10.72
CA PHE A 142 3.35 -3.78 11.33
C PHE A 142 4.29 -2.91 12.16
N CYS A 143 4.48 -1.67 11.74
CA CYS A 143 5.32 -0.69 12.42
C CYS A 143 4.52 0.22 13.37
N GLY A 144 3.19 0.14 13.35
CA GLY A 144 2.33 1.00 14.17
C GLY A 144 2.54 2.48 13.83
N ASP A 145 3.04 3.24 14.80
CA ASP A 145 3.41 4.66 14.69
C ASP A 145 4.94 4.89 14.67
N ASP A 146 5.74 3.84 14.61
CA ASP A 146 7.20 3.92 14.49
C ASP A 146 7.63 4.32 13.08
N VAL A 147 7.53 5.62 12.80
CA VAL A 147 7.85 6.24 11.51
C VAL A 147 9.30 5.99 11.11
N ASP A 148 10.24 6.00 12.07
CA ASP A 148 11.67 5.87 11.78
C ASP A 148 12.00 4.47 11.28
N THR A 149 11.56 3.44 11.99
CA THR A 149 11.71 2.04 11.57
C THR A 149 11.03 1.78 10.23
N TRP A 150 9.84 2.36 10.00
CA TRP A 150 9.13 2.22 8.75
C TRP A 150 9.88 2.87 7.58
N LEU A 151 10.41 4.09 7.75
CA LEU A 151 11.22 4.76 6.72
C LEU A 151 12.52 4.01 6.43
N ASP A 152 13.17 3.43 7.45
CA ASP A 152 14.37 2.61 7.28
C ASP A 152 14.07 1.36 6.43
N GLY A 153 12.91 0.74 6.66
CA GLY A 153 12.44 -0.37 5.85
C GLY A 153 12.24 0.02 4.37
N LEU A 154 11.58 1.15 4.11
CA LEU A 154 11.37 1.66 2.75
C LEU A 154 12.71 1.96 2.05
N GLU A 155 13.65 2.64 2.75
CA GLU A 155 14.97 3.00 2.24
C GLU A 155 15.82 1.79 1.88
N SER A 156 15.61 0.64 2.53
CA SER A 156 16.34 -0.60 2.21
C SER A 156 16.14 -1.08 0.77
N GLY A 157 15.16 -0.54 0.05
CA GLY A 157 14.86 -0.86 -1.34
C GLY A 157 14.14 -2.20 -1.56
N GLN A 158 13.92 -2.98 -0.49
CA GLN A 158 13.27 -4.29 -0.60
C GLN A 158 11.77 -4.24 -0.33
N TRP A 159 11.31 -3.20 0.35
CA TRP A 159 9.95 -3.05 0.82
C TRP A 159 9.20 -1.96 0.07
N ALA A 160 7.91 -2.16 -0.10
CA ALA A 160 6.93 -1.09 -0.22
C ALA A 160 6.09 -1.08 1.07
N GLY A 161 5.15 -0.18 1.18
CA GLY A 161 4.35 -0.12 2.39
C GLY A 161 3.00 0.53 2.17
N THR A 162 2.24 0.61 3.26
CA THR A 162 1.06 1.45 3.34
C THR A 162 1.13 2.33 4.57
N PHE A 163 0.44 3.46 4.50
CA PHE A 163 0.33 4.43 5.58
C PHE A 163 -1.01 5.16 5.50
N CYS A 164 -1.46 5.65 6.64
CA CYS A 164 -2.72 6.37 6.74
C CYS A 164 -2.49 7.86 6.88
N LEU A 165 -3.31 8.67 6.22
CA LEU A 165 -3.29 10.12 6.34
C LEU A 165 -4.70 10.67 6.58
N GLY A 166 -4.73 11.90 7.10
CA GLY A 166 -5.94 12.71 7.18
C GLY A 166 -6.15 13.48 5.87
N ALA A 167 -6.86 12.90 4.92
CA ALA A 167 -7.18 13.53 3.65
C ALA A 167 -8.31 14.57 3.83
N GLY A 168 -7.94 15.75 4.29
CA GLY A 168 -8.82 16.91 4.49
C GLY A 168 -8.66 17.98 3.40
N SER A 169 -9.10 19.19 3.68
CA SER A 169 -9.12 20.31 2.72
C SER A 169 -7.73 20.77 2.29
N ASN A 170 -6.69 20.39 2.98
CA ASN A 170 -5.29 20.69 2.66
C ASN A 170 -4.51 19.49 2.13
N PHE A 171 -5.20 18.40 1.79
CA PHE A 171 -4.59 17.24 1.18
C PHE A 171 -4.39 17.51 -0.32
N ASP A 172 -3.41 18.36 -0.61
CA ASP A 172 -2.98 18.72 -1.95
C ASP A 172 -1.48 19.00 -1.95
N SER A 173 -0.81 18.62 -3.03
CA SER A 173 0.65 18.76 -3.13
C SER A 173 1.04 20.07 -3.81
N ASP A 174 2.19 20.63 -3.42
CA ASP A 174 2.80 21.78 -4.10
C ASP A 174 3.43 21.38 -5.45
N GLU A 175 4.00 22.37 -6.15
CA GLU A 175 4.69 22.19 -7.44
C GLU A 175 5.85 21.18 -7.41
N ASN A 176 6.37 20.87 -6.22
CA ASN A 176 7.43 19.87 -6.02
C ASN A 176 6.87 18.51 -5.56
N GLY A 177 5.55 18.36 -5.53
CA GLY A 177 4.86 17.15 -5.12
C GLY A 177 4.79 16.94 -3.60
N TRP A 178 5.09 17.96 -2.77
CA TRP A 178 5.05 17.83 -1.30
C TRP A 178 3.72 18.32 -0.72
N LEU A 179 3.19 17.53 0.23
CA LEU A 179 2.08 17.97 1.07
C LEU A 179 2.50 19.13 1.98
N PRO A 180 1.58 20.04 2.35
CA PRO A 180 1.89 21.17 3.21
C PRO A 180 2.51 20.77 4.54
N SER A 181 3.56 21.46 4.98
CA SER A 181 4.30 21.16 6.22
C SER A 181 3.48 21.28 7.50
N ARG A 182 2.32 21.96 7.48
CA ARG A 182 1.41 22.09 8.63
C ARG A 182 0.69 20.79 9.04
N GLY A 183 0.84 19.71 8.26
CA GLY A 183 0.15 18.45 8.52
C GLY A 183 -1.35 18.48 8.13
N PRO A 184 -2.07 17.37 8.40
CA PRO A 184 -3.47 17.21 8.00
C PRO A 184 -4.42 18.13 8.80
N THR A 185 -5.55 18.49 8.17
CA THR A 185 -6.64 19.26 8.80
C THR A 185 -7.77 18.38 9.33
N THR A 186 -7.67 17.08 9.17
CA THR A 186 -8.65 16.09 9.64
C THR A 186 -7.93 14.89 10.24
N GLY A 187 -8.66 14.08 11.02
CA GLY A 187 -8.16 12.80 11.49
C GLY A 187 -7.92 11.80 10.35
N ILE A 188 -7.27 10.70 10.64
CA ILE A 188 -6.96 9.64 9.70
C ILE A 188 -8.23 9.10 9.06
N ASN A 189 -8.29 9.11 7.73
CA ASN A 189 -9.45 8.67 6.95
C ASN A 189 -9.09 8.07 5.59
N HIS A 190 -7.80 8.00 5.23
CA HIS A 190 -7.35 7.54 3.92
C HIS A 190 -6.07 6.74 4.02
N LEU A 191 -6.04 5.55 3.41
CA LEU A 191 -4.88 4.69 3.32
C LEU A 191 -4.27 4.74 1.92
N LEU A 192 -2.96 4.86 1.87
CA LEU A 192 -2.16 5.10 0.68
C LEU A 192 -1.01 4.09 0.57
N CYS A 193 -0.47 3.93 -0.63
CA CYS A 193 0.76 3.18 -0.84
C CYS A 193 1.99 4.07 -0.59
N ALA A 194 2.97 3.54 0.13
CA ALA A 194 4.34 4.02 0.10
C ALA A 194 5.12 3.18 -0.92
N THR A 195 5.62 3.81 -1.96
CA THR A 195 6.27 3.12 -3.10
C THR A 195 7.61 2.48 -2.72
N GLY A 196 8.19 2.92 -1.60
CA GLY A 196 9.55 2.60 -1.17
C GLY A 196 10.59 3.60 -1.67
N GLY A 197 10.17 4.68 -2.31
CA GLY A 197 11.00 5.86 -2.58
C GLY A 197 11.03 6.79 -1.37
N ILE A 198 12.11 7.55 -1.25
CA ILE A 198 12.30 8.60 -0.24
C ILE A 198 12.66 9.90 -0.94
N GLY A 199 11.91 10.96 -0.67
CA GLY A 199 12.20 12.31 -1.14
C GLY A 199 12.90 13.17 -0.09
N LYS A 200 13.52 14.27 -0.54
CA LYS A 200 14.00 15.35 0.32
C LYS A 200 13.31 16.63 -0.08
N ASN A 201 12.61 17.25 0.83
CA ASN A 201 11.90 18.51 0.56
C ASN A 201 12.91 19.63 0.23
N PRO A 202 12.83 20.25 -0.95
CA PRO A 202 13.79 21.27 -1.35
C PRO A 202 13.69 22.57 -0.54
N LYS A 203 12.54 22.81 0.11
CA LYS A 203 12.27 24.01 0.90
C LYS A 203 12.68 23.84 2.37
N THR A 204 12.45 22.66 2.96
CA THR A 204 12.68 22.41 4.39
C THR A 204 13.87 21.50 4.68
N GLY A 205 14.34 20.74 3.70
CA GLY A 205 15.37 19.72 3.87
C GLY A 205 14.87 18.42 4.53
N GLU A 206 13.58 18.36 4.87
CA GLU A 206 12.94 17.21 5.51
C GLU A 206 12.87 16.01 4.55
N TYR A 207 13.05 14.82 5.08
CA TYR A 207 12.86 13.58 4.33
C TYR A 207 11.44 13.03 4.55
N GLY A 208 10.92 12.38 3.51
CA GLY A 208 9.61 11.73 3.59
C GLY A 208 9.41 10.68 2.51
N PRO A 209 8.44 9.77 2.70
CA PRO A 209 8.14 8.73 1.76
C PRO A 209 7.56 9.29 0.46
N GLU A 210 7.86 8.61 -0.64
CA GLU A 210 7.12 8.76 -1.88
C GLU A 210 5.81 7.98 -1.75
N GLY A 211 4.69 8.70 -1.76
CA GLY A 211 3.35 8.15 -1.71
C GLY A 211 2.73 8.00 -3.10
N LEU A 212 1.80 7.05 -3.23
CA LEU A 212 0.95 6.88 -4.40
C LEU A 212 -0.51 6.86 -3.94
N ASN A 213 -1.28 7.83 -4.43
CA ASN A 213 -2.71 7.95 -4.16
C ASN A 213 -3.54 7.10 -5.14
N SER A 214 -4.80 6.88 -4.80
CA SER A 214 -5.78 6.18 -5.63
C SER A 214 -6.89 7.09 -6.19
N TRP A 215 -6.64 8.41 -6.26
CA TRP A 215 -7.55 9.39 -6.85
C TRP A 215 -7.00 9.88 -8.18
N SER A 216 -7.71 9.59 -9.27
CA SER A 216 -7.32 10.04 -10.60
C SER A 216 -7.31 11.57 -10.71
N GLY A 217 -6.30 12.12 -11.41
CA GLY A 217 -6.17 13.56 -11.61
C GLY A 217 -5.70 14.35 -10.39
N TRP A 218 -5.22 13.68 -9.33
CA TRP A 218 -4.70 14.31 -8.13
C TRP A 218 -3.18 14.28 -8.11
N GLY A 219 -2.56 15.36 -7.63
CA GLY A 219 -1.11 15.47 -7.46
C GLY A 219 -0.32 15.35 -8.77
N ASP A 220 0.96 14.99 -8.67
CA ASP A 220 1.85 14.72 -9.80
C ASP A 220 1.64 13.27 -10.27
N ASP A 221 0.65 13.07 -11.14
CA ASP A 221 0.26 11.76 -11.65
C ASP A 221 -0.02 10.75 -10.52
N GLN A 222 -0.74 11.20 -9.49
CA GLN A 222 -1.07 10.51 -8.24
C GLN A 222 0.11 10.34 -7.26
N PHE A 223 1.34 10.71 -7.61
CA PHE A 223 2.47 10.66 -6.69
C PHE A 223 2.59 11.94 -5.85
N PHE A 224 3.14 11.76 -4.65
CA PHE A 224 3.40 12.85 -3.72
C PHE A 224 4.48 12.47 -2.70
N TYR A 225 4.91 13.46 -1.93
CA TYR A 225 5.75 13.27 -0.75
C TYR A 225 5.08 13.90 0.46
N CYS A 226 5.29 13.34 1.64
CA CYS A 226 4.81 13.94 2.86
C CYS A 226 5.89 13.94 3.94
N GLY A 227 5.91 15.01 4.75
CA GLY A 227 6.81 15.13 5.88
C GLY A 227 6.25 14.51 7.16
N GLU A 228 7.02 14.64 8.25
CA GLU A 228 6.67 14.04 9.54
C GLU A 228 5.33 14.49 10.11
N ASN A 229 4.98 15.76 9.91
CA ASN A 229 3.71 16.29 10.41
C ASN A 229 2.49 15.58 9.83
N TRP A 230 2.65 14.84 8.74
CA TRP A 230 1.62 13.98 8.17
C TRP A 230 1.69 12.56 8.70
N LEU A 231 2.86 12.08 9.06
CA LEU A 231 3.11 10.70 9.50
C LEU A 231 2.97 10.53 11.02
N ARG A 232 3.30 11.57 11.81
CA ARG A 232 3.26 11.52 13.27
C ARG A 232 1.92 11.97 13.86
N VAL A 233 0.83 11.69 13.16
CA VAL A 233 -0.53 11.82 13.71
C VAL A 233 -0.90 10.52 14.42
N GLY A 234 -1.50 10.61 15.60
CA GLY A 234 -1.81 9.43 16.42
C GLY A 234 -2.65 8.37 15.69
N ASN A 235 -2.53 7.14 16.09
CA ASN A 235 -3.18 5.96 15.51
C ASN A 235 -2.76 5.66 14.06
N GLN A 236 -1.51 5.90 13.70
CA GLN A 236 -0.95 5.50 12.41
C GLN A 236 -1.01 3.98 12.23
N GLU A 237 -1.27 3.60 10.99
CA GLU A 237 -1.25 2.22 10.56
C GLU A 237 -0.17 2.07 9.47
N LEU A 238 1.10 2.01 9.91
CA LEU A 238 2.26 1.89 9.03
C LEU A 238 2.60 0.41 8.81
N TRP A 239 2.55 -0.02 7.57
CA TRP A 239 2.94 -1.37 7.18
C TRP A 239 4.09 -1.35 6.19
N LEU A 240 5.04 -2.27 6.36
CA LEU A 240 5.99 -2.69 5.34
C LEU A 240 5.53 -4.01 4.78
N VAL A 241 5.61 -4.18 3.46
CA VAL A 241 5.26 -5.42 2.78
C VAL A 241 6.28 -5.77 1.73
N ARG A 242 6.55 -7.06 1.57
CA ARG A 242 7.27 -7.60 0.43
C ARG A 242 6.68 -8.94 -0.01
N ALA A 243 6.70 -9.18 -1.29
CA ALA A 243 6.45 -10.49 -1.85
C ALA A 243 7.72 -11.35 -1.71
N THR A 244 7.60 -12.58 -1.24
CA THR A 244 8.71 -13.52 -1.13
C THR A 244 8.69 -14.58 -2.24
N SER A 245 7.56 -14.76 -2.88
CA SER A 245 7.42 -15.52 -4.14
C SER A 245 6.16 -15.12 -4.88
N ILE A 246 6.15 -15.33 -6.19
CA ILE A 246 4.92 -15.41 -6.98
C ILE A 246 4.55 -16.90 -7.10
N PRO A 247 3.26 -17.25 -7.05
CA PRO A 247 2.81 -18.56 -7.45
C PRO A 247 3.25 -18.81 -8.89
N ALA A 248 3.91 -19.94 -9.13
CA ALA A 248 4.35 -20.34 -10.46
C ALA A 248 3.16 -20.66 -11.37
#